data_1c30af05df7d28346bba7b882ce730c2
#
_entry.id   1c30af05df7d28346bba7b882ce730c2
#
_cell.length_a   1.000
_cell.length_b   1.000
_cell.length_c   1.000
_cell.angle_alpha   90.00
_cell.angle_beta   90.00
_cell.angle_gamma   90.00
#
_symmetry.space_group_name_H-M   'P 1'
#
loop_
_entity.id
_entity.type
_entity.pdbx_description
1 polymer ?
#
loop_
_entity_poly.entity_id
_entity_poly.type
_entity_poly.pdbx_seq_one_letter_code
_entity_poly.pdbx_strand_id
1 'polypeptide(L)'
;MKQLARKIDWHHVAMQGTFFIGFGALWSYGSVLMLSRGLSNSVLGIITCIAQLLPMLLQPMVAGLTEKYAALTPRRMIMLLGAVVFAAAVVMLCLSQVLWVIIVGFILVAVALNLILPFFNIMMVSYLIRGVEVNFGLGRGFGSGAYALATF
;
A
#
# COMPACT_ATOMS: atom_id res chain seq x y z
N MET A 1 24.38 10.38 16.20
CA MET A 1 22.94 10.60 15.87
C MET A 1 22.72 10.88 14.38
N LYS A 2 23.46 11.80 13.73
CA LYS A 2 23.28 12.14 12.29
C LYS A 2 23.40 10.94 11.32
N GLN A 3 24.35 10.00 11.56
CA GLN A 3 24.47 8.80 10.70
C GLN A 3 23.26 7.85 10.84
N LEU A 4 22.69 7.73 12.04
CA LEU A 4 21.50 6.91 12.29
C LEU A 4 20.27 7.52 11.59
N ALA A 5 20.07 8.83 11.73
CA ALA A 5 19.01 9.55 11.04
C ALA A 5 19.07 9.35 9.52
N ARG A 6 20.26 9.55 8.93
CA ARG A 6 20.47 9.34 7.49
C ARG A 6 20.16 7.88 7.04
N LYS A 7 20.49 6.89 7.85
CA LYS A 7 20.22 5.48 7.55
C LYS A 7 18.71 5.20 7.61
N ILE A 8 18.00 5.79 8.57
CA ILE A 8 16.54 5.68 8.70
C ILE A 8 15.86 6.36 7.51
N ASP A 9 16.30 7.56 7.13
CA ASP A 9 15.77 8.28 5.97
C ASP A 9 15.87 7.46 4.68
N TRP A 10 17.03 6.85 4.39
CA TRP A 10 17.19 6.01 3.21
C TRP A 10 16.32 4.75 3.23
N HIS A 11 16.16 4.11 4.40
CA HIS A 11 15.21 2.99 4.52
C HIS A 11 13.77 3.44 4.26
N HIS A 12 13.39 4.60 4.77
CA HIS A 12 12.07 5.17 4.54
C HIS A 12 11.84 5.50 3.07
N VAL A 13 12.82 6.11 2.41
CA VAL A 13 12.79 6.40 0.97
C VAL A 13 12.61 5.11 0.17
N ALA A 14 13.37 4.05 0.48
CA ALA A 14 13.26 2.76 -0.21
C ALA A 14 11.87 2.13 0.01
N MET A 15 11.35 2.16 1.23
CA MET A 15 10.00 1.64 1.55
C MET A 15 8.92 2.42 0.81
N GLN A 16 8.97 3.75 0.84
CA GLN A 16 8.01 4.60 0.14
C GLN A 16 8.09 4.40 -1.38
N GLY A 17 9.30 4.37 -1.94
CA GLY A 17 9.51 4.14 -3.36
C GLY A 17 8.92 2.81 -3.83
N THR A 18 9.25 1.71 -3.15
CA THR A 18 8.73 0.37 -3.46
C THR A 18 7.21 0.31 -3.34
N PHE A 19 6.66 0.90 -2.28
CA PHE A 19 5.21 0.98 -2.05
C PHE A 19 4.51 1.72 -3.18
N PHE A 20 4.99 2.90 -3.56
CA PHE A 20 4.34 3.72 -4.58
C PHE A 20 4.51 3.17 -5.99
N ILE A 21 5.57 2.42 -6.29
CA ILE A 21 5.66 1.63 -7.53
C ILE A 21 4.53 0.60 -7.59
N GLY A 22 4.36 -0.20 -6.53
CA GLY A 22 3.29 -1.19 -6.46
C GLY A 22 1.90 -0.56 -6.52
N PHE A 23 1.71 0.57 -5.83
CA PHE A 23 0.47 1.33 -5.84
C PHE A 23 0.15 1.88 -7.23
N GLY A 24 1.13 2.47 -7.93
CA GLY A 24 0.99 2.96 -9.30
C GLY A 24 0.68 1.84 -10.28
N ALA A 25 1.40 0.72 -10.18
CA ALA A 25 1.14 -0.46 -11.01
C ALA A 25 -0.29 -0.98 -10.84
N LEU A 26 -0.78 -1.09 -9.59
CA LEU A 26 -2.14 -1.55 -9.33
C LEU A 26 -3.19 -0.66 -10.01
N TRP A 27 -3.10 0.65 -9.79
CA TRP A 27 -4.12 1.59 -10.27
C TRP A 27 -4.08 1.78 -11.78
N SER A 28 -2.89 1.85 -12.39
CA SER A 28 -2.77 2.02 -13.83
C SER A 28 -3.04 0.73 -14.60
N TYR A 29 -2.28 -0.33 -14.30
CA TYR A 29 -2.38 -1.58 -15.08
C TYR A 29 -3.55 -2.46 -14.66
N GLY A 30 -3.99 -2.41 -13.39
CA GLY A 30 -5.17 -3.14 -12.93
C GLY A 30 -6.43 -2.68 -13.63
N SER A 31 -6.60 -1.38 -13.84
CA SER A 31 -7.73 -0.81 -14.58
C SER A 31 -7.70 -1.24 -16.05
N VAL A 32 -6.54 -1.13 -16.71
CA VAL A 32 -6.36 -1.54 -18.11
C VAL A 32 -6.63 -3.05 -18.27
N LEU A 33 -6.14 -3.88 -17.35
CA LEU A 33 -6.38 -5.31 -17.36
C LEU A 33 -7.88 -5.64 -17.27
N MET A 34 -8.62 -5.00 -16.38
CA MET A 34 -10.06 -5.22 -16.25
C MET A 34 -10.83 -4.80 -17.50
N LEU A 35 -10.49 -3.64 -18.09
CA LEU A 35 -11.09 -3.18 -19.35
C LEU A 35 -10.78 -4.12 -20.51
N SER A 36 -9.55 -4.62 -20.62
CA SER A 36 -9.17 -5.58 -21.68
C SER A 36 -9.89 -6.93 -21.56
N ARG A 37 -10.44 -7.25 -20.38
CA ARG A 37 -11.28 -8.44 -20.14
C ARG A 37 -12.76 -8.17 -20.34
N GLY A 38 -13.14 -7.02 -20.91
CA GLY A 38 -14.50 -6.71 -21.32
C GLY A 38 -15.35 -6.05 -20.23
N LEU A 39 -14.76 -5.57 -19.12
CA LEU A 39 -15.50 -4.76 -18.17
C LEU A 39 -15.84 -3.39 -18.77
N SER A 40 -17.06 -2.92 -18.50
CA SER A 40 -17.45 -1.55 -18.84
C SER A 40 -16.82 -0.53 -17.88
N ASN A 41 -16.64 0.70 -18.33
CA ASN A 41 -16.14 1.79 -17.49
C ASN A 41 -17.00 2.01 -16.23
N SER A 42 -18.31 1.81 -16.33
CA SER A 42 -19.24 1.95 -15.19
C SER A 42 -18.98 0.89 -14.12
N VAL A 43 -18.78 -0.36 -14.51
CA VAL A 43 -18.45 -1.46 -13.58
C VAL A 43 -17.08 -1.24 -12.96
N LEU A 44 -16.07 -0.82 -13.75
CA LEU A 44 -14.76 -0.45 -13.24
C LEU A 44 -14.87 0.68 -12.19
N GLY A 45 -15.69 1.70 -12.44
CA GLY A 45 -15.96 2.78 -11.49
C GLY A 45 -16.53 2.27 -10.16
N ILE A 46 -17.45 1.32 -10.19
CA ILE A 46 -18.01 0.70 -8.97
C ILE A 46 -16.92 -0.09 -8.22
N ILE A 47 -16.12 -0.88 -8.92
CA ILE A 47 -15.03 -1.66 -8.32
C ILE A 47 -14.01 -0.75 -7.64
N THR A 48 -13.60 0.32 -8.32
CA THR A 48 -12.65 1.29 -7.76
C THR A 48 -13.23 2.05 -6.58
N CYS A 49 -14.52 2.38 -6.61
CA CYS A 49 -15.23 2.99 -5.48
C CYS A 49 -15.22 2.07 -4.26
N ILE A 50 -15.55 0.79 -4.42
CA ILE A 50 -15.50 -0.21 -3.35
C ILE A 50 -14.08 -0.35 -2.81
N ALA A 51 -13.09 -0.43 -3.69
CA ALA A 51 -11.67 -0.57 -3.34
C ALA A 51 -11.14 0.62 -2.51
N GLN A 52 -11.74 1.81 -2.63
CA GLN A 52 -11.39 3.00 -1.84
C GLN A 52 -12.23 3.16 -0.58
N LEU A 53 -13.51 2.80 -0.61
CA LEU A 53 -14.38 2.92 0.56
C LEU A 53 -14.05 1.89 1.65
N LEU A 54 -13.74 0.65 1.27
CA LEU A 54 -13.41 -0.41 2.23
C LEU A 54 -12.24 -0.04 3.16
N PRO A 55 -11.09 0.45 2.66
CA PRO A 55 -10.01 0.88 3.55
C PRO A 55 -10.43 1.98 4.52
N MET A 56 -11.24 2.94 4.08
CA MET A 56 -11.73 4.03 4.92
C MET A 56 -12.51 3.50 6.13
N LEU A 57 -13.33 2.47 5.94
CA LEU A 57 -14.09 1.83 7.01
C LEU A 57 -13.22 0.93 7.89
N LEU A 58 -12.23 0.24 7.28
CA LEU A 58 -11.38 -0.70 7.99
C LEU A 58 -10.24 -0.02 8.77
N GLN A 59 -9.77 1.16 8.37
CA GLN A 59 -8.68 1.88 9.04
C GLN A 59 -8.89 2.06 10.55
N PRO A 60 -10.04 2.58 11.05
CA PRO A 60 -10.26 2.74 12.49
C PRO A 60 -10.31 1.40 13.22
N MET A 61 -10.86 0.35 12.59
CA MET A 61 -10.90 -0.99 13.18
C MET A 61 -9.48 -1.58 13.32
N VAL A 62 -8.66 -1.44 12.29
CA VAL A 62 -7.27 -1.92 12.29
C VAL A 62 -6.43 -1.10 13.28
N ALA A 63 -6.63 0.21 13.37
CA ALA A 63 -5.97 1.05 14.37
C ALA A 63 -6.31 0.58 15.80
N GLY A 64 -7.60 0.40 16.11
CA GLY A 64 -8.03 -0.11 17.41
C GLY A 64 -7.49 -1.50 17.75
N LEU A 65 -7.34 -2.39 16.77
CA LEU A 65 -6.70 -3.69 16.97
C LEU A 65 -5.22 -3.56 17.34
N THR A 66 -4.49 -2.65 16.70
CA THR A 66 -3.06 -2.43 17.01
C THR A 66 -2.84 -1.77 18.37
N GLU A 67 -3.79 -0.98 18.86
CA GLU A 67 -3.75 -0.41 20.22
C GLU A 67 -4.06 -1.50 21.26
N LYS A 68 -5.03 -2.36 20.98
CA LYS A 68 -5.45 -3.42 21.91
C LYS A 68 -4.41 -4.54 22.05
N TYR A 69 -3.72 -4.88 20.97
CA TYR A 69 -2.76 -5.98 20.95
C TYR A 69 -1.34 -5.50 20.73
N ALA A 70 -0.54 -5.42 21.80
CA ALA A 70 0.87 -5.01 21.75
C ALA A 70 1.75 -5.88 20.82
N ALA A 71 1.28 -7.08 20.48
CA ALA A 71 1.94 -7.96 19.50
C ALA A 71 1.83 -7.44 18.06
N LEU A 72 0.83 -6.61 17.74
CA LEU A 72 0.59 -6.05 16.41
C LEU A 72 1.36 -4.74 16.24
N THR A 73 2.67 -4.83 16.22
CA THR A 73 3.52 -3.66 15.95
C THR A 73 3.33 -3.15 14.52
N PRO A 74 3.55 -1.84 14.24
CA PRO A 74 3.45 -1.30 12.88
C PRO A 74 4.26 -2.08 11.85
N ARG A 75 5.48 -2.53 12.22
CA ARG A 75 6.31 -3.37 11.37
C ARG A 75 5.67 -4.72 11.03
N ARG A 76 5.05 -5.38 12.00
CA ARG A 76 4.35 -6.66 11.77
C ARG A 76 3.12 -6.46 10.89
N MET A 77 2.38 -5.37 11.08
CA MET A 77 1.23 -5.05 10.24
C MET A 77 1.64 -4.81 8.78
N ILE A 78 2.71 -4.05 8.54
CA ILE A 78 3.25 -3.85 7.20
C ILE A 78 3.65 -5.20 6.56
N MET A 79 4.31 -6.08 7.31
CA MET A 79 4.70 -7.40 6.80
C MET A 79 3.49 -8.30 6.51
N LEU A 80 2.50 -8.33 7.38
CA LEU A 80 1.28 -9.13 7.19
C LEU A 80 0.48 -8.65 5.97
N LEU A 81 0.23 -7.34 5.89
CA LEU A 81 -0.48 -6.75 4.75
C LEU A 81 0.32 -6.90 3.45
N GLY A 82 1.64 -6.75 3.51
CA GLY A 82 2.54 -7.00 2.38
C GLY A 82 2.50 -8.46 1.91
N ALA A 83 2.43 -9.42 2.82
CA ALA A 83 2.25 -10.83 2.48
C ALA A 83 0.89 -11.09 1.81
N VAL A 84 -0.17 -10.42 2.27
CA VAL A 84 -1.50 -10.48 1.63
C VAL A 84 -1.44 -9.93 0.20
N VAL A 85 -0.79 -8.77 0.00
CA VAL A 85 -0.58 -8.18 -1.33
C VAL A 85 0.16 -9.14 -2.25
N PHE A 86 1.26 -9.73 -1.77
CA PHE A 86 2.05 -10.67 -2.54
C PHE A 86 1.26 -11.94 -2.90
N ALA A 87 0.58 -12.54 -1.95
CA ALA A 87 -0.25 -13.72 -2.17
C ALA A 87 -1.38 -13.45 -3.18
N ALA A 88 -2.09 -12.32 -3.02
CA ALA A 88 -3.13 -11.90 -3.94
C ALA A 88 -2.59 -11.68 -5.36
N ALA A 89 -1.43 -11.03 -5.50
CA ALA A 89 -0.78 -10.82 -6.80
C ALA A 89 -0.41 -12.15 -7.48
N VAL A 90 0.15 -13.12 -6.73
CA VAL A 90 0.45 -14.45 -7.24
C VAL A 90 -0.81 -15.18 -7.72
N VAL A 91 -1.89 -15.14 -6.92
CA VAL A 91 -3.17 -15.75 -7.29
C VAL A 91 -3.76 -15.10 -8.55
N MET A 92 -3.71 -13.76 -8.65
CA MET A 92 -4.15 -13.04 -9.85
C MET A 92 -3.33 -13.43 -11.10
N LEU A 93 -2.03 -13.65 -10.96
CA LEU A 93 -1.18 -14.07 -12.05
C LEU A 93 -1.49 -15.52 -12.49
N CYS A 94 -1.61 -16.44 -11.53
CA CYS A 94 -1.90 -17.85 -11.80
C CYS A 94 -3.29 -18.07 -12.41
N LEU A 95 -4.28 -17.29 -11.98
CA LEU A 95 -5.68 -17.41 -12.38
C LEU A 95 -6.14 -16.21 -13.21
N SER A 96 -5.25 -15.62 -13.98
CA SER A 96 -5.49 -14.42 -14.78
C SER A 96 -6.61 -14.56 -15.82
N GLN A 97 -7.05 -15.79 -16.15
CA GLN A 97 -8.18 -16.05 -17.05
C GLN A 97 -9.54 -15.89 -16.36
N VAL A 98 -9.58 -15.91 -15.03
CA VAL A 98 -10.83 -15.83 -14.26
C VAL A 98 -11.09 -14.38 -13.83
N LEU A 99 -12.04 -13.72 -14.47
CA LEU A 99 -12.35 -12.31 -14.25
C LEU A 99 -12.65 -11.98 -12.77
N TRP A 100 -13.41 -12.84 -12.08
CA TRP A 100 -13.73 -12.63 -10.67
C TRP A 100 -12.50 -12.65 -9.76
N VAL A 101 -11.49 -13.45 -10.09
CA VAL A 101 -10.22 -13.48 -9.35
C VAL A 101 -9.48 -12.15 -9.51
N ILE A 102 -9.50 -11.58 -10.72
CA ILE A 102 -8.90 -10.27 -10.98
C ILE A 102 -9.61 -9.17 -10.17
N ILE A 103 -10.96 -9.16 -10.19
CA ILE A 103 -11.75 -8.15 -9.47
C ILE A 103 -11.53 -8.23 -7.95
N VAL A 104 -11.69 -9.42 -7.38
CA VAL A 104 -11.51 -9.63 -5.93
C VAL A 104 -10.07 -9.38 -5.52
N GLY A 105 -9.10 -9.85 -6.30
CA GLY A 105 -7.69 -9.61 -6.07
C GLY A 105 -7.33 -8.13 -6.12
N PHE A 106 -7.85 -7.39 -7.10
CA PHE A 106 -7.65 -5.94 -7.20
C PHE A 106 -8.18 -5.22 -5.95
N ILE A 107 -9.40 -5.52 -5.52
CA ILE A 107 -9.99 -4.92 -4.30
C ILE A 107 -9.12 -5.26 -3.08
N LEU A 108 -8.75 -6.53 -2.92
CA LEU A 108 -7.95 -7.00 -1.78
C LEU A 108 -6.58 -6.31 -1.72
N VAL A 109 -5.88 -6.21 -2.86
CA VAL A 109 -4.59 -5.52 -2.95
C VAL A 109 -4.74 -4.03 -2.68
N ALA A 110 -5.76 -3.37 -3.25
CA ALA A 110 -6.04 -1.96 -3.01
C ALA A 110 -6.32 -1.67 -1.53
N VAL A 111 -7.15 -2.49 -0.88
CA VAL A 111 -7.45 -2.38 0.55
C VAL A 111 -6.17 -2.55 1.38
N ALA A 112 -5.40 -3.59 1.12
CA ALA A 112 -4.17 -3.86 1.87
C ALA A 112 -3.14 -2.73 1.72
N LEU A 113 -2.92 -2.21 0.51
CA LEU A 113 -2.01 -1.09 0.27
C LEU A 113 -2.48 0.18 0.99
N ASN A 114 -3.76 0.51 0.94
CA ASN A 114 -4.28 1.68 1.65
C ASN A 114 -4.17 1.54 3.18
N LEU A 115 -4.28 0.32 3.73
CA LEU A 115 -4.08 0.06 5.14
C LEU A 115 -2.60 0.10 5.58
N ILE A 116 -1.64 -0.13 4.67
CA ILE A 116 -0.20 -0.06 4.96
C ILE A 116 0.24 1.40 5.18
N LEU A 117 -0.30 2.35 4.43
CA LEU A 117 0.17 3.73 4.40
C LEU A 117 0.20 4.44 5.78
N PRO A 118 -0.84 4.32 6.64
CA PRO A 118 -0.80 4.87 8.00
C PRO A 118 0.33 4.29 8.85
N PHE A 119 0.65 3.00 8.70
CA PHE A 119 1.71 2.36 9.49
C PHE A 119 3.11 2.87 9.13
N PHE A 120 3.35 3.27 7.89
CA PHE A 120 4.58 3.98 7.53
C PHE A 120 4.72 5.29 8.30
N ASN A 121 3.64 6.07 8.37
CA ASN A 121 3.62 7.34 9.10
C ASN A 121 3.84 7.11 10.61
N ILE A 122 3.13 6.16 11.22
CA ILE A 122 3.29 5.81 12.65
C ILE A 122 4.74 5.40 12.96
N MET A 123 5.35 4.61 12.09
CA MET A 123 6.72 4.18 12.27
C MET A 123 7.70 5.36 12.25
N MET A 124 7.51 6.32 11.35
CA MET A 124 8.36 7.52 11.28
C MET A 124 8.14 8.45 12.48
N VAL A 125 6.88 8.66 12.90
CA VAL A 125 6.57 9.43 14.11
C VAL A 125 7.22 8.82 15.34
N SER A 126 7.29 7.49 15.43
CA SER A 126 7.93 6.80 16.56
C SER A 126 9.44 7.10 16.68
N TYR A 127 10.13 7.37 15.56
CA TYR A 127 11.52 7.80 15.57
C TYR A 127 11.66 9.26 16.00
N LEU A 128 10.76 10.15 15.56
CA LEU A 128 10.74 11.55 15.99
C LEU A 128 10.56 11.67 17.51
N ILE A 129 9.62 10.92 18.09
CA ILE A 129 9.39 10.91 19.54
C ILE A 129 10.64 10.48 20.32
N ARG A 130 11.47 9.62 19.71
CA ARG A 130 12.76 9.18 20.30
C ARG A 130 13.91 10.16 20.06
N GLY A 131 13.64 11.37 19.55
CA GLY A 131 14.63 12.41 19.31
C GLY A 131 15.51 12.21 18.07
N VAL A 132 15.09 11.33 17.14
CA VAL A 132 15.78 11.16 15.85
C VAL A 132 15.12 12.09 14.83
N GLU A 133 15.86 13.07 14.33
CA GLU A 133 15.41 13.98 13.27
C GLU A 133 15.30 13.20 11.95
N VAL A 134 14.08 12.85 11.52
CA VAL A 134 13.78 12.16 10.27
C VAL A 134 13.14 13.11 9.27
N ASN A 135 13.55 13.03 8.01
CA ASN A 135 13.04 13.88 6.96
C ASN A 135 11.85 13.20 6.22
N PHE A 136 10.63 13.51 6.68
CA PHE A 136 9.39 13.02 6.04
C PHE A 136 9.26 13.43 4.57
N GLY A 137 9.72 14.64 4.23
CA GLY A 137 9.59 15.19 2.89
C GLY A 137 10.36 14.39 1.85
N LEU A 138 11.55 13.89 2.20
CA LEU A 138 12.36 13.06 1.31
C LEU A 138 11.63 11.76 0.93
N GLY A 139 11.10 11.03 1.90
CA GLY A 139 10.38 9.78 1.65
C GLY A 139 9.17 9.99 0.73
N ARG A 140 8.35 11.00 1.02
CA ARG A 140 7.17 11.31 0.20
C ARG A 140 7.53 11.81 -1.20
N GLY A 141 8.55 12.65 -1.33
CA GLY A 141 9.02 13.15 -2.62
C GLY A 141 9.50 12.03 -3.54
N PHE A 142 10.36 11.16 -3.02
CA PHE A 142 10.82 9.97 -3.76
C PHE A 142 9.67 8.99 -4.07
N GLY A 143 8.73 8.80 -3.15
CA GLY A 143 7.54 7.99 -3.39
C GLY A 143 6.71 8.52 -4.55
N SER A 144 6.43 9.83 -4.58
CA SER A 144 5.68 10.45 -5.67
C SER A 144 6.43 10.35 -7.01
N GLY A 145 7.75 10.53 -7.02
CA GLY A 145 8.58 10.32 -8.20
C GLY A 145 8.55 8.87 -8.69
N ALA A 146 8.62 7.89 -7.78
CA ALA A 146 8.54 6.47 -8.08
C ALA A 146 7.15 6.08 -8.64
N TYR A 147 6.07 6.67 -8.10
CA TYR A 147 4.72 6.52 -8.65
C TYR A 147 4.65 7.04 -10.09
N ALA A 148 5.14 8.25 -10.34
CA ALA A 148 5.14 8.83 -11.68
C ALA A 148 5.89 7.94 -12.68
N LEU A 149 7.08 7.45 -12.31
CA LEU A 149 7.87 6.54 -13.16
C LEU A 149 7.18 5.19 -13.42
N ALA A 150 6.42 4.68 -12.46
CA ALA A 150 5.71 3.41 -12.60
C ALA A 150 4.44 3.51 -13.45
N THR A 151 3.89 4.72 -13.61
CA THR A 151 2.64 4.97 -14.36
C THR A 151 2.88 5.48 -15.79
N PHE A 152 4.13 5.85 -16.12
CA PHE A 152 4.56 6.22 -17.47
C PHE A 152 4.91 4.97 -18.29
#